data_3d41c0d3722eabe8ee77bc5f984383b1
#
_entry.id   3d41c0d3722eabe8ee77bc5f984383b1
#
_cell.length_a   1.000
_cell.length_b   1.000
_cell.length_c   1.000
_cell.angle_alpha   90.00
_cell.angle_beta   90.00
_cell.angle_gamma   90.00
#
_symmetry.space_group_name_H-M   'P 1'
#
loop_
_entity.id
_entity.type
_entity.pdbx_description
1 polymer ?
#
loop_
_entity_poly.entity_id
_entity_poly.type
_entity_poly.pdbx_seq_one_letter_code
_entity_poly.pdbx_strand_id
1 'polypeptide(L)'
;MANTSQKMRLRSAILATLNKYRNNPTVDNAQIKEDTEALETIEDKEYLCKILLKEISGDDTILANICSLFAIELISNEIFEKQAFTILKDKKISDERKFYVISIMKQKGIEFDYDNVSEYIQNPEEIAQSGVRDFLSNAISDPEVQIDLLDFYLNIPKDERLSLLDNLINEFEGDDLANAFSILTELDVEEDELEYLLNGLLQAKSPYSLEGLNYILNNYNLDKKINKIIEKAIKEIKFANPNFVNNAIISNSKIMKCYISFADGHSEFSLVIARQNPEGLIDTCLFTMHLLKGITACMGFGAITPLNFKAVVKRLFYDSIPVEINPVMLKALGMYYYAKNKKTNTKLPFEFIVWKKLLNDVKDLNNDVSDVINSKLESINLTETQIKKIANSKMLENWLFEYGQNKHVDKIIKKLEKEHMTDINNINDIVKKSITSDFLTDKDFNLELTSRLLIQAYVAHLAKLTRSSSCAYSLCFETPHKNMFINIMIDKSLYCYFADKIADQESQDKNVFDKQDKISSKYTKEELEDLMSKLEAKWN
;
A
#
# COMPACT_ATOMS: atom_id res chain seq x y z
N MET A 1 53.97 0.27 18.11
CA MET A 1 53.37 -1.04 18.46
C MET A 1 51.97 -0.92 19.04
N ALA A 2 51.63 0.10 19.87
CA ALA A 2 50.25 0.28 20.39
C ALA A 2 49.20 0.46 19.29
N ASN A 3 49.51 1.21 18.23
CA ASN A 3 48.59 1.50 17.13
C ASN A 3 48.18 0.28 16.29
N THR A 4 49.10 -0.70 16.13
CA THR A 4 48.83 -1.94 15.35
C THR A 4 47.88 -2.88 16.10
N SER A 5 48.05 -3.02 17.42
CA SER A 5 47.16 -3.83 18.26
C SER A 5 45.75 -3.28 18.35
N GLN A 6 45.61 -1.93 18.38
CA GLN A 6 44.30 -1.27 18.41
C GLN A 6 43.55 -1.45 17.07
N LYS A 7 44.22 -1.28 15.92
CA LYS A 7 43.64 -1.54 14.59
C LYS A 7 43.26 -3.02 14.39
N MET A 8 44.02 -3.97 14.93
CA MET A 8 43.64 -5.38 14.88
C MET A 8 42.37 -5.67 15.70
N ARG A 9 42.24 -5.10 16.89
CA ARG A 9 41.02 -5.25 17.71
C ARG A 9 39.80 -4.63 17.03
N LEU A 10 39.94 -3.43 16.47
CA LEU A 10 38.90 -2.77 15.74
C LEU A 10 38.43 -3.60 14.53
N ARG A 11 39.39 -4.10 13.74
CA ARG A 11 39.08 -5.01 12.62
C ARG A 11 38.32 -6.25 13.06
N SER A 12 38.77 -6.90 14.15
CA SER A 12 38.11 -8.09 14.67
C SER A 12 36.69 -7.81 15.12
N ALA A 13 36.41 -6.63 15.73
CA ALA A 13 35.06 -6.23 16.13
C ALA A 13 34.16 -6.02 14.91
N ILE A 14 34.61 -5.26 13.90
CA ILE A 14 33.85 -5.02 12.67
C ILE A 14 33.55 -6.35 11.97
N LEU A 15 34.57 -7.21 11.76
CA LEU A 15 34.37 -8.49 11.08
C LEU A 15 33.49 -9.45 11.88
N ALA A 16 33.49 -9.39 13.21
CA ALA A 16 32.58 -10.19 14.04
C ALA A 16 31.11 -9.78 13.81
N THR A 17 30.83 -8.49 13.66
CA THR A 17 29.52 -7.98 13.31
C THR A 17 29.13 -8.43 11.90
N LEU A 18 29.98 -8.22 10.90
CA LEU A 18 29.68 -8.55 9.50
C LEU A 18 29.54 -10.05 9.25
N ASN A 19 30.29 -10.89 9.96
CA ASN A 19 30.20 -12.36 9.80
C ASN A 19 28.84 -12.96 10.21
N LYS A 20 28.00 -12.22 10.96
CA LYS A 20 26.62 -12.65 11.26
C LYS A 20 25.77 -12.73 9.99
N TYR A 21 26.11 -11.96 8.99
CA TYR A 21 25.36 -11.81 7.73
C TYR A 21 25.94 -12.67 6.59
N ARG A 22 27.13 -13.22 6.75
CA ARG A 22 27.80 -13.99 5.70
C ARG A 22 27.02 -15.27 5.40
N ASN A 23 26.58 -15.43 4.14
CA ASN A 23 25.75 -16.55 3.67
C ASN A 23 24.45 -16.74 4.50
N ASN A 24 23.95 -15.70 5.13
CA ASN A 24 22.72 -15.75 5.91
C ASN A 24 21.57 -15.06 5.17
N PRO A 25 20.65 -15.80 4.50
CA PRO A 25 19.55 -15.22 3.76
C PRO A 25 18.43 -14.69 4.65
N THR A 26 18.42 -15.03 5.95
CA THR A 26 17.38 -14.59 6.91
C THR A 26 17.96 -13.50 7.81
N VAL A 27 17.95 -12.28 7.32
CA VAL A 27 18.43 -11.12 8.08
C VAL A 27 17.28 -10.48 8.85
N ASP A 28 17.45 -10.28 10.16
CA ASP A 28 16.48 -9.60 11.01
C ASP A 28 16.76 -8.08 11.01
N ASN A 29 15.77 -7.29 10.63
CA ASN A 29 15.85 -5.82 10.64
C ASN A 29 16.19 -5.26 12.04
N ALA A 30 15.75 -5.91 13.12
CA ALA A 30 16.11 -5.52 14.48
C ALA A 30 17.61 -5.72 14.73
N GLN A 31 18.19 -6.79 14.22
CA GLN A 31 19.62 -7.07 14.31
C GLN A 31 20.44 -6.08 13.47
N ILE A 32 19.97 -5.73 12.26
CA ILE A 32 20.64 -4.69 11.43
C ILE A 32 20.69 -3.37 12.20
N LYS A 33 19.60 -2.96 12.82
CA LYS A 33 19.54 -1.72 13.59
C LYS A 33 20.51 -1.73 14.79
N GLU A 34 20.53 -2.81 15.56
CA GLU A 34 21.46 -2.99 16.68
C GLU A 34 22.93 -2.93 16.22
N ASP A 35 23.24 -3.60 15.13
CA ASP A 35 24.57 -3.63 14.56
C ASP A 35 24.96 -2.30 13.91
N THR A 36 24.01 -1.54 13.34
CA THR A 36 24.21 -0.16 12.88
C THR A 36 24.63 0.73 14.06
N GLU A 37 23.85 0.72 15.16
CA GLU A 37 24.18 1.47 16.38
C GLU A 37 25.56 1.10 16.93
N ALA A 38 25.91 -0.18 16.90
CA ALA A 38 27.24 -0.65 17.34
C ALA A 38 28.37 -0.14 16.42
N LEU A 39 28.18 -0.17 15.10
CA LEU A 39 29.16 0.32 14.12
C LEU A 39 29.24 1.85 14.10
N GLU A 40 28.18 2.56 14.48
CA GLU A 40 28.16 4.01 14.61
C GLU A 40 29.16 4.50 15.66
N THR A 41 29.42 3.74 16.74
CA THR A 41 30.37 4.07 17.80
C THR A 41 31.83 4.07 17.34
N ILE A 42 32.12 3.57 16.13
CA ILE A 42 33.48 3.49 15.59
C ILE A 42 33.92 4.87 15.14
N GLU A 43 34.95 5.43 15.81
CA GLU A 43 35.49 6.77 15.51
C GLU A 43 36.24 6.82 14.17
N ASP A 44 37.00 5.77 13.81
CA ASP A 44 37.77 5.70 12.55
C ASP A 44 36.86 5.29 11.38
N LYS A 45 36.07 6.27 10.90
CA LYS A 45 35.13 6.08 9.77
C LYS A 45 35.83 5.77 8.45
N GLU A 46 37.05 6.26 8.21
CA GLU A 46 37.82 5.90 7.01
C GLU A 46 38.19 4.43 7.02
N TYR A 47 38.54 3.87 8.18
CA TYR A 47 38.88 2.47 8.31
C TYR A 47 37.64 1.56 8.21
N LEU A 48 36.52 1.98 8.81
CA LEU A 48 35.24 1.29 8.66
C LEU A 48 34.84 1.24 7.18
N CYS A 49 34.85 2.38 6.48
CA CYS A 49 34.54 2.48 5.06
C CYS A 49 35.37 1.52 4.21
N LYS A 50 36.69 1.44 4.49
CA LYS A 50 37.58 0.48 3.79
C LYS A 50 37.17 -0.98 3.95
N ILE A 51 36.72 -1.38 5.14
CA ILE A 51 36.27 -2.75 5.39
C ILE A 51 34.94 -2.99 4.68
N LEU A 52 33.98 -2.06 4.80
CA LEU A 52 32.69 -2.17 4.14
C LEU A 52 32.86 -2.27 2.61
N LEU A 53 33.61 -1.38 1.99
CA LEU A 53 33.85 -1.41 0.54
C LEU A 53 34.57 -2.67 0.08
N LYS A 54 35.44 -3.25 0.91
CA LYS A 54 36.07 -4.54 0.59
C LYS A 54 35.05 -5.67 0.54
N GLU A 55 34.10 -5.72 1.46
CA GLU A 55 33.04 -6.75 1.44
C GLU A 55 32.00 -6.46 0.34
N ILE A 56 31.67 -5.18 0.06
CA ILE A 56 30.82 -4.76 -1.07
C ILE A 56 31.41 -5.21 -2.42
N SER A 57 32.73 -5.13 -2.57
CA SER A 57 33.42 -5.59 -3.79
C SER A 57 33.77 -7.09 -3.77
N GLY A 58 33.33 -7.83 -2.76
CA GLY A 58 33.53 -9.28 -2.64
C GLY A 58 32.42 -10.10 -3.31
N ASP A 59 32.56 -11.46 -3.27
CA ASP A 59 31.65 -12.37 -3.97
C ASP A 59 30.35 -12.68 -3.19
N ASP A 60 30.29 -12.40 -1.89
CA ASP A 60 29.10 -12.66 -1.05
C ASP A 60 28.08 -11.52 -1.24
N THR A 61 27.08 -11.77 -2.06
CA THR A 61 26.05 -10.77 -2.43
C THR A 61 25.21 -10.32 -1.23
N ILE A 62 24.86 -11.24 -0.31
CA ILE A 62 24.08 -10.92 0.88
C ILE A 62 24.87 -9.97 1.78
N LEU A 63 26.12 -10.31 2.04
CA LEU A 63 27.01 -9.47 2.84
C LEU A 63 27.28 -8.13 2.17
N ALA A 64 27.45 -8.10 0.84
CA ALA A 64 27.64 -6.88 0.06
C ALA A 64 26.45 -5.93 0.22
N ASN A 65 25.22 -6.43 0.13
CA ASN A 65 23.99 -5.64 0.33
C ASN A 65 23.91 -5.06 1.75
N ILE A 66 24.18 -5.86 2.78
CA ILE A 66 24.18 -5.35 4.17
C ILE A 66 25.29 -4.31 4.40
N CYS A 67 26.48 -4.55 3.85
CA CYS A 67 27.58 -3.59 3.93
C CYS A 67 27.24 -2.29 3.19
N SER A 68 26.47 -2.33 2.10
CA SER A 68 26.02 -1.14 1.39
C SER A 68 25.06 -0.30 2.25
N LEU A 69 24.11 -0.94 2.96
CA LEU A 69 23.22 -0.25 3.90
C LEU A 69 24.03 0.47 5.00
N PHE A 70 24.99 -0.23 5.63
CA PHE A 70 25.87 0.39 6.62
C PHE A 70 26.71 1.53 6.04
N ALA A 71 27.19 1.40 4.80
CA ALA A 71 27.97 2.44 4.14
C ALA A 71 27.12 3.68 3.82
N ILE A 72 25.86 3.48 3.40
CA ILE A 72 24.92 4.56 3.12
C ILE A 72 24.61 5.34 4.41
N GLU A 73 24.37 4.64 5.50
CA GLU A 73 23.91 5.22 6.76
C GLU A 73 25.05 5.83 7.60
N LEU A 74 26.20 5.13 7.68
CA LEU A 74 27.25 5.47 8.67
C LEU A 74 28.43 6.25 8.12
N ILE A 75 28.62 6.29 6.78
CA ILE A 75 29.79 6.90 6.16
C ILE A 75 29.41 8.20 5.46
N SER A 76 30.15 9.27 5.71
CA SER A 76 29.94 10.55 5.01
C SER A 76 30.28 10.42 3.52
N ASN A 77 29.61 11.23 2.67
CA ASN A 77 29.83 11.24 1.23
C ASN A 77 31.29 11.43 0.86
N GLU A 78 31.98 12.38 1.51
CA GLU A 78 33.38 12.70 1.24
C GLU A 78 34.33 11.49 1.49
N ILE A 79 34.10 10.77 2.61
CA ILE A 79 34.91 9.57 2.93
C ILE A 79 34.59 8.44 1.95
N PHE A 80 33.30 8.23 1.65
CA PHE A 80 32.87 7.17 0.75
C PHE A 80 33.41 7.37 -0.66
N GLU A 81 33.23 8.57 -1.23
CA GLU A 81 33.69 8.95 -2.56
C GLU A 81 35.18 8.68 -2.75
N LYS A 82 35.99 9.19 -1.85
CA LYS A 82 37.47 9.00 -1.87
C LYS A 82 37.88 7.53 -1.88
N GLN A 83 37.19 6.69 -1.09
CA GLN A 83 37.50 5.26 -1.00
C GLN A 83 36.91 4.48 -2.18
N ALA A 84 35.72 4.84 -2.67
CA ALA A 84 35.08 4.24 -3.82
C ALA A 84 35.94 4.38 -5.09
N PHE A 85 36.49 5.57 -5.38
CA PHE A 85 37.40 5.76 -6.49
C PHE A 85 38.68 4.90 -6.39
N THR A 86 39.09 4.51 -5.19
CA THR A 86 40.18 3.55 -5.02
C THR A 86 39.80 2.15 -5.49
N ILE A 87 38.55 1.71 -5.22
CA ILE A 87 38.01 0.44 -5.68
C ILE A 87 37.82 0.47 -7.23
N LEU A 88 37.26 1.55 -7.76
CA LEU A 88 37.02 1.69 -9.21
C LEU A 88 38.32 1.60 -10.04
N LYS A 89 39.44 2.07 -9.50
CA LYS A 89 40.75 2.00 -10.13
C LYS A 89 41.46 0.65 -9.96
N ASP A 90 40.96 -0.24 -9.10
CA ASP A 90 41.56 -1.55 -8.90
C ASP A 90 41.19 -2.51 -10.04
N LYS A 91 42.15 -2.90 -10.84
CA LYS A 91 41.97 -3.83 -11.98
C LYS A 91 41.66 -5.28 -11.56
N LYS A 92 41.74 -5.61 -10.27
CA LYS A 92 41.41 -6.92 -9.74
C LYS A 92 39.95 -7.08 -9.38
N ILE A 93 39.23 -5.98 -9.27
CA ILE A 93 37.79 -5.95 -8.99
C ILE A 93 37.05 -6.12 -10.32
N SER A 94 36.05 -7.01 -10.35
CA SER A 94 35.25 -7.22 -11.56
C SER A 94 34.43 -5.97 -11.89
N ASP A 95 34.08 -5.83 -13.15
CA ASP A 95 33.35 -4.67 -13.62
C ASP A 95 31.94 -4.59 -13.03
N GLU A 96 31.26 -5.73 -12.80
CA GLU A 96 29.95 -5.78 -12.10
C GLU A 96 30.05 -5.22 -10.68
N ARG A 97 31.15 -5.55 -9.97
CA ARG A 97 31.34 -5.02 -8.60
C ARG A 97 31.67 -3.54 -8.59
N LYS A 98 32.40 -3.06 -9.55
CA LYS A 98 32.64 -1.62 -9.74
C LYS A 98 31.33 -0.88 -10.04
N PHE A 99 30.50 -1.45 -10.93
CA PHE A 99 29.19 -0.87 -11.26
C PHE A 99 28.30 -0.80 -10.01
N TYR A 100 28.32 -1.86 -9.18
CA TYR A 100 27.61 -1.85 -7.90
C TYR A 100 28.11 -0.75 -6.96
N VAL A 101 29.42 -0.49 -6.87
CA VAL A 101 29.96 0.63 -6.08
C VAL A 101 29.47 1.99 -6.64
N ILE A 102 29.41 2.15 -7.97
CA ILE A 102 28.88 3.35 -8.62
C ILE A 102 27.39 3.53 -8.26
N SER A 103 26.60 2.46 -8.24
CA SER A 103 25.19 2.52 -7.85
C SER A 103 25.00 3.00 -6.41
N ILE A 104 25.88 2.59 -5.49
CA ILE A 104 25.88 3.07 -4.11
C ILE A 104 26.27 4.56 -4.05
N MET A 105 27.24 5.02 -4.85
CA MET A 105 27.55 6.45 -4.97
C MET A 105 26.33 7.26 -5.36
N LYS A 106 25.57 6.80 -6.36
CA LYS A 106 24.32 7.43 -6.80
C LYS A 106 23.27 7.47 -5.69
N GLN A 107 23.05 6.36 -4.97
CA GLN A 107 22.13 6.31 -3.83
C GLN A 107 22.50 7.27 -2.71
N LYS A 108 23.79 7.51 -2.51
CA LYS A 108 24.31 8.51 -1.56
C LYS A 108 24.22 9.96 -2.07
N GLY A 109 23.77 10.18 -3.31
CA GLY A 109 23.75 11.49 -3.95
C GLY A 109 25.15 12.01 -4.32
N ILE A 110 26.13 11.12 -4.48
CA ILE A 110 27.47 11.45 -4.95
C ILE A 110 27.43 11.49 -6.48
N GLU A 111 27.79 12.64 -7.06
CA GLU A 111 27.85 12.78 -8.51
C GLU A 111 28.94 11.88 -9.11
N PHE A 112 28.60 11.13 -10.14
CA PHE A 112 29.53 10.31 -10.91
C PHE A 112 29.39 10.69 -12.39
N ASP A 113 30.53 10.95 -13.03
CA ASP A 113 30.58 11.28 -14.45
C ASP A 113 30.48 10.00 -15.30
N TYR A 114 29.26 9.72 -15.75
CA TYR A 114 28.97 8.54 -16.57
C TYR A 114 29.61 8.59 -17.97
N ASP A 115 29.94 9.77 -18.50
CA ASP A 115 30.62 9.91 -19.78
C ASP A 115 32.04 9.30 -19.71
N ASN A 116 32.62 9.27 -18.51
CA ASN A 116 33.93 8.68 -18.27
C ASN A 116 33.89 7.30 -17.61
N VAL A 117 32.73 6.62 -17.58
CA VAL A 117 32.60 5.28 -16.96
C VAL A 117 33.55 4.25 -17.55
N SER A 118 33.90 4.37 -18.84
CA SER A 118 34.84 3.49 -19.54
C SER A 118 36.29 3.57 -19.03
N GLU A 119 36.65 4.59 -18.23
CA GLU A 119 37.95 4.65 -17.55
C GLU A 119 38.06 3.59 -16.42
N TYR A 120 36.93 3.20 -15.84
CA TYR A 120 36.84 2.30 -14.69
C TYR A 120 36.31 0.92 -15.03
N ILE A 121 35.40 0.85 -16.03
CA ILE A 121 34.68 -0.37 -16.45
C ILE A 121 35.00 -0.61 -17.92
N GLN A 122 35.40 -1.83 -18.27
CA GLN A 122 35.82 -2.16 -19.64
C GLN A 122 34.63 -2.23 -20.60
N ASN A 123 33.52 -2.85 -20.17
CA ASN A 123 32.32 -3.07 -21.00
C ASN A 123 31.06 -2.56 -20.27
N PRO A 124 30.87 -1.24 -20.08
CA PRO A 124 29.76 -0.70 -19.30
C PRO A 124 28.40 -1.03 -19.90
N GLU A 125 28.28 -1.06 -21.23
CA GLU A 125 27.03 -1.41 -21.93
C GLU A 125 26.63 -2.87 -21.71
N GLU A 126 27.57 -3.80 -21.79
CA GLU A 126 27.33 -5.23 -21.56
C GLU A 126 26.86 -5.48 -20.12
N ILE A 127 27.45 -4.79 -19.14
CA ILE A 127 27.05 -4.88 -17.73
C ILE A 127 25.65 -4.30 -17.52
N ALA A 128 25.36 -3.14 -18.12
CA ALA A 128 24.04 -2.53 -18.05
C ALA A 128 22.97 -3.48 -18.65
N GLN A 129 23.23 -4.06 -19.81
CA GLN A 129 22.33 -5.04 -20.44
C GLN A 129 22.16 -6.31 -19.59
N SER A 130 23.25 -6.83 -19.01
CA SER A 130 23.18 -7.98 -18.10
C SER A 130 22.33 -7.65 -16.86
N GLY A 131 22.51 -6.47 -16.27
CA GLY A 131 21.73 -6.01 -15.14
C GLY A 131 20.23 -5.88 -15.46
N VAL A 132 19.88 -5.33 -16.62
CA VAL A 132 18.49 -5.27 -17.07
C VAL A 132 17.93 -6.67 -17.32
N ARG A 133 18.69 -7.59 -17.92
CA ARG A 133 18.26 -8.98 -18.12
C ARG A 133 17.98 -9.69 -16.80
N ASP A 134 18.89 -9.56 -15.83
CA ASP A 134 18.70 -10.14 -14.50
C ASP A 134 17.47 -9.55 -13.79
N PHE A 135 17.25 -8.24 -13.93
CA PHE A 135 16.07 -7.55 -13.39
C PHE A 135 14.78 -8.09 -14.00
N LEU A 136 14.69 -8.17 -15.35
CA LEU A 136 13.52 -8.68 -16.04
C LEU A 136 13.27 -10.17 -15.73
N SER A 137 14.33 -10.97 -15.63
CA SER A 137 14.24 -12.40 -15.30
C SER A 137 13.74 -12.61 -13.86
N ASN A 138 14.24 -11.84 -12.91
CA ASN A 138 13.75 -11.86 -11.52
C ASN A 138 12.29 -11.42 -11.41
N ALA A 139 11.86 -10.47 -12.23
CA ALA A 139 10.46 -10.01 -12.28
C ALA A 139 9.47 -11.13 -12.66
N ILE A 140 9.91 -12.26 -13.22
CA ILE A 140 9.00 -13.39 -13.51
C ILE A 140 8.43 -13.98 -12.22
N SER A 141 9.21 -14.07 -11.15
CA SER A 141 8.86 -14.82 -9.94
C SER A 141 8.79 -13.97 -8.66
N ASP A 142 9.37 -12.77 -8.66
CA ASP A 142 9.45 -11.91 -7.49
C ASP A 142 8.46 -10.73 -7.60
N PRO A 143 7.43 -10.68 -6.71
CA PRO A 143 6.45 -9.59 -6.72
C PRO A 143 7.07 -8.22 -6.43
N GLU A 144 8.11 -8.14 -5.60
CA GLU A 144 8.75 -6.86 -5.26
C GLU A 144 9.50 -6.31 -6.47
N VAL A 145 10.20 -7.17 -7.22
CA VAL A 145 10.86 -6.77 -8.49
C VAL A 145 9.83 -6.35 -9.55
N GLN A 146 8.64 -6.97 -9.58
CA GLN A 146 7.55 -6.50 -10.46
C GLN A 146 7.05 -5.11 -10.08
N ILE A 147 6.97 -4.81 -8.80
CA ILE A 147 6.59 -3.47 -8.31
C ILE A 147 7.67 -2.46 -8.68
N ASP A 148 8.94 -2.79 -8.48
CA ASP A 148 10.07 -1.95 -8.87
C ASP A 148 10.06 -1.65 -10.39
N LEU A 149 9.69 -2.63 -11.23
CA LEU A 149 9.53 -2.45 -12.67
C LEU A 149 8.41 -1.43 -12.99
N LEU A 150 7.26 -1.55 -12.33
CA LEU A 150 6.14 -0.62 -12.52
C LEU A 150 6.50 0.79 -12.05
N ASP A 151 7.12 0.92 -10.88
CA ASP A 151 7.55 2.19 -10.32
C ASP A 151 8.61 2.85 -11.22
N PHE A 152 9.60 2.09 -11.64
CA PHE A 152 10.62 2.56 -12.59
C PHE A 152 9.97 3.11 -13.86
N TYR A 153 9.06 2.34 -14.50
CA TYR A 153 8.39 2.76 -15.73
C TYR A 153 7.54 4.03 -15.54
N LEU A 154 6.81 4.13 -14.42
CA LEU A 154 5.98 5.29 -14.11
C LEU A 154 6.79 6.56 -13.84
N ASN A 155 8.02 6.43 -13.33
CA ASN A 155 8.92 7.54 -13.06
C ASN A 155 9.69 8.04 -14.29
N ILE A 156 9.69 7.28 -15.40
CA ILE A 156 10.26 7.74 -16.66
C ILE A 156 9.37 8.82 -17.27
N PRO A 157 9.94 9.95 -17.75
CA PRO A 157 9.19 10.95 -18.50
C PRO A 157 8.45 10.32 -19.70
N LYS A 158 7.22 10.75 -19.95
CA LYS A 158 6.37 10.13 -20.98
C LYS A 158 6.99 10.11 -22.38
N ASP A 159 7.70 11.17 -22.74
CA ASP A 159 8.41 11.30 -24.02
C ASP A 159 9.60 10.33 -24.16
N GLU A 160 10.13 9.81 -23.06
CA GLU A 160 11.23 8.84 -23.07
C GLU A 160 10.75 7.38 -23.02
N ARG A 161 9.50 7.13 -22.63
CA ARG A 161 8.96 5.76 -22.47
C ARG A 161 8.93 4.97 -23.77
N LEU A 162 8.57 5.62 -24.88
CA LEU A 162 8.54 4.96 -26.19
C LEU A 162 9.94 4.48 -26.60
N SER A 163 10.97 5.28 -26.35
CA SER A 163 12.36 4.90 -26.61
C SER A 163 12.80 3.73 -25.73
N LEU A 164 12.37 3.70 -24.45
CA LEU A 164 12.62 2.56 -23.59
C LEU A 164 11.96 1.28 -24.12
N LEU A 165 10.66 1.35 -24.48
CA LEU A 165 9.94 0.18 -25.01
C LEU A 165 10.55 -0.34 -26.30
N ASP A 166 10.97 0.56 -27.21
CA ASP A 166 11.66 0.19 -28.44
C ASP A 166 13.00 -0.51 -28.16
N ASN A 167 13.80 0.02 -27.25
CA ASN A 167 15.05 -0.59 -26.84
C ASN A 167 14.82 -1.98 -26.22
N LEU A 168 13.81 -2.13 -25.36
CA LEU A 168 13.48 -3.42 -24.75
C LEU A 168 13.08 -4.47 -25.81
N ILE A 169 12.31 -4.09 -26.82
CA ILE A 169 11.92 -5.00 -27.93
C ILE A 169 13.13 -5.42 -28.76
N ASN A 170 14.08 -4.52 -28.95
CA ASN A 170 15.26 -4.77 -29.79
C ASN A 170 16.35 -5.58 -29.07
N GLU A 171 16.45 -5.45 -27.74
CA GLU A 171 17.55 -6.04 -26.97
C GLU A 171 17.15 -7.32 -26.21
N PHE A 172 15.85 -7.52 -25.95
CA PHE A 172 15.34 -8.65 -25.16
C PHE A 172 14.27 -9.42 -25.92
N GLU A 173 14.14 -10.70 -25.59
CA GLU A 173 13.16 -11.61 -26.21
C GLU A 173 12.66 -12.65 -25.20
N GLY A 174 11.67 -13.46 -25.61
CA GLY A 174 11.20 -14.61 -24.84
C GLY A 174 10.40 -14.23 -23.59
N ASP A 175 10.61 -15.01 -22.53
CA ASP A 175 9.80 -14.96 -21.32
C ASP A 175 9.98 -13.67 -20.52
N ASP A 176 11.19 -13.15 -20.45
CA ASP A 176 11.55 -11.95 -19.69
C ASP A 176 10.81 -10.71 -20.24
N LEU A 177 10.91 -10.50 -21.56
CA LEU A 177 10.21 -9.40 -22.25
C LEU A 177 8.69 -9.57 -22.13
N ALA A 178 8.17 -10.77 -22.37
CA ALA A 178 6.74 -11.05 -22.35
C ALA A 178 6.12 -10.79 -20.98
N ASN A 179 6.80 -11.21 -19.90
CA ASN A 179 6.33 -10.98 -18.54
C ASN A 179 6.32 -9.49 -18.20
N ALA A 180 7.40 -8.77 -18.48
CA ALA A 180 7.50 -7.34 -18.25
C ALA A 180 6.40 -6.57 -18.99
N PHE A 181 6.22 -6.85 -20.28
CA PHE A 181 5.20 -6.18 -21.10
C PHE A 181 3.78 -6.54 -20.69
N SER A 182 3.52 -7.80 -20.28
CA SER A 182 2.23 -8.20 -19.73
C SER A 182 1.85 -7.40 -18.48
N ILE A 183 2.81 -7.13 -17.60
CA ILE A 183 2.58 -6.33 -16.39
C ILE A 183 2.33 -4.86 -16.75
N LEU A 184 3.14 -4.30 -17.67
CA LEU A 184 3.00 -2.91 -18.10
C LEU A 184 1.69 -2.63 -18.82
N THR A 185 1.08 -3.60 -19.55
CA THR A 185 -0.22 -3.41 -20.20
C THR A 185 -1.37 -3.13 -19.25
N GLU A 186 -1.22 -3.44 -17.96
CA GLU A 186 -2.25 -3.21 -16.95
C GLU A 186 -2.20 -1.80 -16.36
N LEU A 187 -1.14 -1.03 -16.66
CA LEU A 187 -1.09 0.40 -16.37
C LEU A 187 -2.04 1.18 -17.29
N ASP A 188 -2.38 2.38 -16.88
CA ASP A 188 -3.10 3.34 -17.72
C ASP A 188 -2.10 3.97 -18.71
N VAL A 189 -1.80 3.24 -19.80
CA VAL A 189 -0.83 3.62 -20.83
C VAL A 189 -1.52 4.37 -21.96
N GLU A 190 -0.74 5.21 -22.67
CA GLU A 190 -1.21 5.93 -23.85
C GLU A 190 -1.29 4.99 -25.08
N GLU A 191 -2.01 5.42 -26.13
CA GLU A 191 -2.27 4.58 -27.31
C GLU A 191 -0.97 4.15 -28.01
N ASP A 192 0.01 5.06 -28.11
CA ASP A 192 1.32 4.77 -28.69
C ASP A 192 2.12 3.76 -27.84
N GLU A 193 2.11 3.90 -26.52
CA GLU A 193 2.73 2.94 -25.60
C GLU A 193 2.08 1.55 -25.73
N LEU A 194 0.75 1.51 -25.85
CA LEU A 194 -0.01 0.26 -26.02
C LEU A 194 0.39 -0.48 -27.32
N GLU A 195 0.65 0.27 -28.42
CA GLU A 195 1.08 -0.32 -29.68
C GLU A 195 2.46 -1.02 -29.53
N TYR A 196 3.43 -0.38 -28.86
CA TYR A 196 4.73 -0.99 -28.57
C TYR A 196 4.60 -2.23 -27.67
N LEU A 197 3.81 -2.15 -26.59
CA LEU A 197 3.57 -3.28 -25.70
C LEU A 197 2.93 -4.46 -26.43
N LEU A 198 1.92 -4.19 -27.28
CA LEU A 198 1.27 -5.22 -28.09
C LEU A 198 2.26 -5.88 -29.07
N ASN A 199 3.06 -5.07 -29.76
CA ASN A 199 4.05 -5.58 -30.69
C ASN A 199 5.09 -6.47 -30.00
N GLY A 200 5.60 -6.06 -28.84
CA GLY A 200 6.54 -6.86 -28.05
C GLY A 200 5.93 -8.18 -27.57
N LEU A 201 4.68 -8.16 -27.09
CA LEU A 201 3.96 -9.39 -26.68
C LEU A 201 3.74 -10.37 -27.84
N LEU A 202 3.42 -9.85 -29.04
CA LEU A 202 3.25 -10.67 -30.24
C LEU A 202 4.58 -11.22 -30.77
N GLN A 203 5.65 -10.46 -30.65
CA GLN A 203 7.00 -10.86 -31.07
C GLN A 203 7.58 -11.93 -30.13
N ALA A 204 7.42 -11.79 -28.82
CA ALA A 204 7.96 -12.70 -27.82
C ALA A 204 7.41 -14.13 -27.94
N LYS A 205 6.16 -14.29 -28.39
CA LYS A 205 5.45 -15.60 -28.55
C LYS A 205 5.53 -16.49 -27.31
N SER A 206 5.77 -15.90 -26.17
CA SER A 206 5.93 -16.58 -24.88
C SER A 206 4.57 -16.88 -24.24
N PRO A 207 4.44 -17.94 -23.44
CA PRO A 207 3.26 -18.17 -22.64
C PRO A 207 2.97 -17.03 -21.64
N TYR A 208 3.99 -16.28 -21.21
CA TYR A 208 3.82 -15.09 -20.37
C TYR A 208 3.13 -13.92 -21.08
N SER A 209 3.11 -13.90 -22.43
CA SER A 209 2.32 -12.94 -23.20
C SER A 209 0.81 -13.09 -23.05
N LEU A 210 0.31 -14.28 -22.62
CA LEU A 210 -1.13 -14.58 -22.56
C LEU A 210 -1.90 -13.63 -21.65
N GLU A 211 -1.34 -13.24 -20.53
CA GLU A 211 -1.99 -12.36 -19.56
C GLU A 211 -2.17 -10.96 -20.15
N GLY A 212 -1.09 -10.37 -20.70
CA GLY A 212 -1.13 -9.06 -21.35
C GLY A 212 -2.03 -9.02 -22.58
N LEU A 213 -1.94 -10.04 -23.47
CA LEU A 213 -2.80 -10.12 -24.66
C LEU A 213 -4.29 -10.24 -24.30
N ASN A 214 -4.64 -11.06 -23.31
CA ASN A 214 -6.02 -11.14 -22.81
C ASN A 214 -6.47 -9.84 -22.14
N TYR A 215 -5.58 -9.16 -21.40
CA TYR A 215 -5.91 -7.89 -20.79
C TYR A 215 -6.20 -6.82 -21.86
N ILE A 216 -5.36 -6.71 -22.87
CA ILE A 216 -5.56 -5.79 -24.01
C ILE A 216 -6.90 -6.07 -24.70
N LEU A 217 -7.17 -7.33 -25.05
CA LEU A 217 -8.40 -7.73 -25.74
C LEU A 217 -9.68 -7.37 -24.98
N ASN A 218 -9.63 -7.47 -23.65
CA ASN A 218 -10.81 -7.27 -22.78
C ASN A 218 -11.00 -5.82 -22.32
N ASN A 219 -9.97 -4.99 -22.37
CA ASN A 219 -10.00 -3.67 -21.73
C ASN A 219 -9.83 -2.50 -22.71
N TYR A 220 -9.30 -2.75 -23.92
CA TYR A 220 -9.11 -1.71 -24.93
C TYR A 220 -10.05 -1.92 -26.13
N ASN A 221 -10.55 -0.82 -26.69
CA ASN A 221 -11.44 -0.84 -27.85
C ASN A 221 -10.63 -0.76 -29.14
N LEU A 222 -10.07 -1.89 -29.58
CA LEU A 222 -9.21 -1.98 -30.74
C LEU A 222 -9.98 -2.29 -32.04
N ASP A 223 -9.34 -2.01 -33.19
CA ASP A 223 -9.87 -2.41 -34.51
C ASP A 223 -10.10 -3.94 -34.58
N LYS A 224 -11.14 -4.34 -35.31
CA LYS A 224 -11.49 -5.75 -35.52
C LYS A 224 -10.35 -6.58 -36.13
N LYS A 225 -9.48 -5.97 -36.91
CA LYS A 225 -8.30 -6.65 -37.48
C LYS A 225 -7.29 -6.97 -36.40
N ILE A 226 -6.99 -5.99 -35.53
CA ILE A 226 -6.06 -6.15 -34.40
C ILE A 226 -6.60 -7.20 -33.44
N ASN A 227 -7.88 -7.16 -33.08
CA ASN A 227 -8.51 -8.17 -32.22
C ASN A 227 -8.34 -9.60 -32.79
N LYS A 228 -8.51 -9.80 -34.11
CA LYS A 228 -8.28 -11.10 -34.75
C LYS A 228 -6.81 -11.55 -34.69
N ILE A 229 -5.86 -10.62 -34.77
CA ILE A 229 -4.43 -10.94 -34.65
C ILE A 229 -4.15 -11.42 -33.22
N ILE A 230 -4.63 -10.69 -32.21
CA ILE A 230 -4.48 -11.06 -30.79
C ILE A 230 -5.12 -12.41 -30.49
N GLU A 231 -6.36 -12.63 -30.93
CA GLU A 231 -7.05 -13.92 -30.74
C GLU A 231 -6.31 -15.10 -31.37
N LYS A 232 -5.72 -14.87 -32.56
CA LYS A 232 -4.90 -15.87 -33.25
C LYS A 232 -3.64 -16.18 -32.47
N ALA A 233 -2.92 -15.15 -32.02
CA ALA A 233 -1.70 -15.30 -31.21
C ALA A 233 -1.99 -16.05 -29.92
N ILE A 234 -3.07 -15.70 -29.19
CA ILE A 234 -3.50 -16.40 -27.98
C ILE A 234 -3.75 -17.89 -28.24
N LYS A 235 -4.41 -18.22 -29.35
CA LYS A 235 -4.67 -19.64 -29.72
C LYS A 235 -3.38 -20.39 -30.02
N GLU A 236 -2.47 -19.79 -30.78
CA GLU A 236 -1.17 -20.38 -31.12
C GLU A 236 -0.31 -20.61 -29.89
N ILE A 237 -0.20 -19.61 -28.99
CA ILE A 237 0.57 -19.73 -27.76
C ILE A 237 -0.03 -20.80 -26.84
N LYS A 238 -1.37 -20.85 -26.65
CA LYS A 238 -2.05 -21.89 -25.86
C LYS A 238 -1.86 -23.28 -26.46
N PHE A 239 -1.87 -23.41 -27.76
CA PHE A 239 -1.64 -24.69 -28.44
C PHE A 239 -0.21 -25.20 -28.23
N ALA A 240 0.78 -24.30 -28.31
CA ALA A 240 2.19 -24.63 -28.07
C ALA A 240 2.47 -24.92 -26.58
N ASN A 241 1.70 -24.35 -25.65
CA ASN A 241 1.92 -24.45 -24.21
C ASN A 241 0.63 -24.88 -23.46
N PRO A 242 0.09 -26.08 -23.71
CA PRO A 242 -1.23 -26.48 -23.23
C PRO A 242 -1.34 -26.59 -21.70
N ASN A 243 -0.23 -26.77 -21.01
CA ASN A 243 -0.18 -26.93 -19.55
C ASN A 243 0.37 -25.68 -18.83
N PHE A 244 0.64 -24.61 -19.57
CA PHE A 244 1.16 -23.41 -18.95
C PHE A 244 0.10 -22.71 -18.10
N VAL A 245 0.46 -22.46 -16.85
CA VAL A 245 -0.31 -21.61 -15.94
C VAL A 245 0.69 -20.62 -15.36
N ASN A 246 0.42 -19.33 -15.55
CA ASN A 246 1.27 -18.28 -14.97
C ASN A 246 0.99 -18.19 -13.45
N ASN A 247 1.59 -19.10 -12.71
CA ASN A 247 1.49 -19.19 -11.26
C ASN A 247 2.84 -18.89 -10.59
N ALA A 248 3.74 -18.18 -11.25
CA ALA A 248 5.10 -17.95 -10.77
C ALA A 248 5.13 -17.43 -9.32
N ILE A 249 4.24 -16.48 -8.99
CA ILE A 249 4.14 -15.89 -7.64
C ILE A 249 3.41 -16.81 -6.64
N ILE A 250 2.47 -17.64 -7.11
CA ILE A 250 1.64 -18.50 -6.24
C ILE A 250 2.00 -19.98 -6.35
N SER A 251 3.02 -20.30 -7.14
CA SER A 251 3.50 -21.67 -7.36
C SER A 251 3.78 -22.38 -6.03
N ASN A 252 3.10 -23.51 -5.83
CA ASN A 252 3.21 -24.34 -4.62
C ASN A 252 2.80 -23.67 -3.30
N SER A 253 2.29 -22.43 -3.30
CA SER A 253 1.82 -21.78 -2.08
C SER A 253 0.35 -22.12 -1.79
N LYS A 254 -0.03 -22.16 -0.50
CA LYS A 254 -1.40 -22.41 -0.05
C LYS A 254 -1.94 -21.19 0.67
N ILE A 255 -3.22 -20.87 0.45
CA ILE A 255 -3.90 -19.84 1.24
C ILE A 255 -3.86 -20.25 2.70
N MET A 256 -3.23 -19.42 3.52
CA MET A 256 -3.08 -19.62 4.96
C MET A 256 -4.16 -18.87 5.72
N LYS A 257 -4.37 -17.58 5.40
CA LYS A 257 -5.32 -16.70 6.06
C LYS A 257 -5.92 -15.69 5.09
N CYS A 258 -7.18 -15.37 5.33
CA CYS A 258 -7.91 -14.29 4.68
C CYS A 258 -8.64 -13.48 5.75
N TYR A 259 -8.47 -12.16 5.76
CA TYR A 259 -9.10 -11.28 6.73
C TYR A 259 -9.85 -10.14 6.04
N ILE A 260 -10.87 -9.63 6.73
CA ILE A 260 -11.58 -8.40 6.41
C ILE A 260 -11.63 -7.52 7.66
N SER A 261 -11.49 -6.21 7.50
CA SER A 261 -11.69 -5.24 8.57
C SER A 261 -13.13 -4.74 8.60
N PHE A 262 -13.53 -4.16 9.72
CA PHE A 262 -14.69 -3.29 9.78
C PHE A 262 -14.46 -2.05 8.92
N ALA A 263 -15.52 -1.46 8.38
CA ALA A 263 -15.42 -0.18 7.70
C ALA A 263 -15.20 0.94 8.72
N ASP A 264 -14.33 1.87 8.39
CA ASP A 264 -14.00 3.02 9.23
C ASP A 264 -14.89 4.25 8.96
N GLY A 265 -14.57 5.37 9.63
CA GLY A 265 -15.27 6.65 9.46
C GLY A 265 -15.10 7.28 8.08
N HIS A 266 -14.02 6.94 7.37
CA HIS A 266 -13.71 7.44 6.01
C HIS A 266 -14.31 6.59 4.90
N SER A 267 -15.17 5.62 5.24
CA SER A 267 -15.77 4.67 4.29
C SER A 267 -14.75 3.73 3.66
N GLU A 268 -13.68 3.43 4.37
CA GLU A 268 -12.67 2.46 3.96
C GLU A 268 -12.73 1.20 4.79
N PHE A 269 -12.41 0.07 4.16
CA PHE A 269 -12.18 -1.21 4.81
C PHE A 269 -11.07 -1.96 4.08
N SER A 270 -10.47 -2.93 4.75
CA SER A 270 -9.33 -3.65 4.22
C SER A 270 -9.60 -5.13 4.08
N LEU A 271 -9.04 -5.71 3.02
CA LEU A 271 -8.95 -7.16 2.81
C LEU A 271 -7.49 -7.58 2.87
N VAL A 272 -7.20 -8.67 3.56
CA VAL A 272 -5.86 -9.26 3.63
C VAL A 272 -5.91 -10.70 3.16
N ILE A 273 -5.00 -11.07 2.26
CA ILE A 273 -4.73 -12.44 1.89
C ILE A 273 -3.29 -12.79 2.26
N ALA A 274 -3.09 -13.97 2.81
CA ALA A 274 -1.78 -14.54 3.10
C ALA A 274 -1.68 -15.95 2.55
N ARG A 275 -0.59 -16.23 1.84
CA ARG A 275 -0.25 -17.55 1.29
C ARG A 275 1.07 -18.01 1.87
N GLN A 276 1.18 -19.28 2.15
CA GLN A 276 2.41 -19.88 2.68
C GLN A 276 2.98 -20.86 1.67
N ASN A 277 4.25 -20.72 1.35
CA ASN A 277 4.99 -21.63 0.51
C ASN A 277 5.48 -22.88 1.31
N PRO A 278 6.01 -23.93 0.64
CA PRO A 278 6.49 -25.14 1.32
C PRO A 278 7.65 -24.90 2.28
N GLU A 279 8.39 -23.81 2.11
CA GLU A 279 9.52 -23.41 2.97
C GLU A 279 9.04 -22.72 4.24
N GLY A 280 7.73 -22.45 4.35
CA GLY A 280 7.14 -21.80 5.51
C GLY A 280 7.13 -20.28 5.44
N LEU A 281 7.63 -19.68 4.37
CA LEU A 281 7.57 -18.23 4.13
C LEU A 281 6.17 -17.83 3.62
N ILE A 282 5.82 -16.57 3.84
CA ILE A 282 4.47 -16.06 3.60
C ILE A 282 4.53 -14.86 2.66
N ASP A 283 3.74 -14.95 1.58
CA ASP A 283 3.39 -13.83 0.74
C ASP A 283 2.04 -13.29 1.20
N THR A 284 1.95 -12.01 1.47
CA THR A 284 0.72 -11.39 1.98
C THR A 284 0.49 -10.04 1.34
N CYS A 285 -0.78 -9.70 1.17
CA CYS A 285 -1.18 -8.40 0.67
C CYS A 285 -2.42 -7.87 1.39
N LEU A 286 -2.41 -6.56 1.62
CA LEU A 286 -3.55 -5.76 2.07
C LEU A 286 -4.07 -4.94 0.89
N PHE A 287 -5.36 -5.00 0.66
CA PHE A 287 -6.11 -4.12 -0.24
C PHE A 287 -7.02 -3.23 0.59
N THR A 288 -6.89 -1.91 0.48
CA THR A 288 -7.82 -0.95 1.09
C THR A 288 -8.85 -0.52 0.06
N MET A 289 -10.11 -0.69 0.40
CA MET A 289 -11.25 -0.34 -0.43
C MET A 289 -12.00 0.84 0.15
N HIS A 290 -12.22 1.85 -0.67
CA HIS A 290 -13.19 2.90 -0.37
C HIS A 290 -14.54 2.55 -0.99
N LEU A 291 -15.60 2.59 -0.19
CA LEU A 291 -16.93 2.10 -0.55
C LEU A 291 -17.51 2.73 -1.83
N LEU A 292 -17.16 3.97 -2.16
CA LEU A 292 -17.63 4.65 -3.37
C LEU A 292 -16.61 4.69 -4.50
N LYS A 293 -15.29 4.68 -4.20
CA LYS A 293 -14.24 4.95 -5.19
C LYS A 293 -13.62 3.68 -5.78
N GLY A 294 -13.56 2.60 -5.02
CA GLY A 294 -12.86 1.38 -5.39
C GLY A 294 -11.64 1.14 -4.51
N ILE A 295 -10.60 0.50 -5.04
CA ILE A 295 -9.34 0.23 -4.33
C ILE A 295 -8.54 1.53 -4.26
N THR A 296 -8.17 1.95 -3.05
CA THR A 296 -7.45 3.21 -2.78
C THR A 296 -6.01 3.00 -2.37
N ALA A 297 -5.69 1.84 -1.79
CA ALA A 297 -4.32 1.46 -1.46
C ALA A 297 -4.10 -0.04 -1.59
N CYS A 298 -2.88 -0.41 -1.89
CA CYS A 298 -2.42 -1.79 -1.92
C CYS A 298 -1.01 -1.85 -1.33
N MET A 299 -0.78 -2.80 -0.42
CA MET A 299 0.52 -3.02 0.20
C MET A 299 0.74 -4.51 0.36
N GLY A 300 1.86 -5.02 -0.10
CA GLY A 300 2.21 -6.42 0.02
C GLY A 300 3.60 -6.65 0.58
N PHE A 301 3.87 -7.87 0.97
CA PHE A 301 5.15 -8.33 1.48
C PHE A 301 5.40 -9.73 0.95
N GLY A 302 6.53 -9.93 0.27
CA GLY A 302 6.98 -11.22 -0.24
C GLY A 302 7.86 -11.97 0.76
N ALA A 303 7.73 -13.28 0.81
CA ALA A 303 8.61 -14.21 1.50
C ALA A 303 8.92 -13.87 2.98
N ILE A 304 7.95 -13.30 3.71
CA ILE A 304 8.14 -12.96 5.14
C ILE A 304 7.98 -14.18 6.06
N THR A 305 8.63 -14.14 7.21
CA THR A 305 8.49 -15.21 8.22
C THR A 305 7.12 -15.17 8.91
N PRO A 306 6.62 -16.28 9.50
CA PRO A 306 5.38 -16.28 10.26
C PRO A 306 5.37 -15.30 11.44
N LEU A 307 6.53 -14.99 12.01
CA LEU A 307 6.65 -13.99 13.07
C LEU A 307 6.40 -12.57 12.53
N ASN A 308 7.05 -12.24 11.41
CA ASN A 308 6.87 -10.96 10.74
C ASN A 308 5.42 -10.79 10.25
N PHE A 309 4.82 -11.85 9.70
CA PHE A 309 3.41 -11.82 9.32
C PHE A 309 2.49 -11.46 10.49
N LYS A 310 2.70 -12.05 11.68
CA LYS A 310 1.93 -11.68 12.89
C LYS A 310 2.11 -10.21 13.26
N ALA A 311 3.32 -9.68 13.15
CA ALA A 311 3.62 -8.28 13.40
C ALA A 311 2.93 -7.36 12.37
N VAL A 312 2.96 -7.72 11.10
CA VAL A 312 2.26 -7.03 10.01
C VAL A 312 0.76 -7.00 10.27
N VAL A 313 0.12 -8.14 10.53
CA VAL A 313 -1.32 -8.20 10.84
C VAL A 313 -1.67 -7.33 12.05
N LYS A 314 -0.88 -7.41 13.13
CA LYS A 314 -1.09 -6.56 14.31
C LYS A 314 -1.02 -5.07 13.99
N ARG A 315 -0.12 -4.66 13.12
CA ARG A 315 0.04 -3.26 12.70
C ARG A 315 -1.10 -2.81 11.78
N LEU A 316 -1.48 -3.65 10.80
CA LEU A 316 -2.54 -3.35 9.84
C LEU A 316 -3.93 -3.23 10.49
N PHE A 317 -4.16 -3.98 11.57
CA PHE A 317 -5.43 -3.98 12.31
C PHE A 317 -5.29 -3.32 13.69
N TYR A 318 -4.38 -2.32 13.82
CA TYR A 318 -4.10 -1.67 15.10
C TYR A 318 -5.36 -1.17 15.83
N ASP A 319 -6.27 -0.54 15.07
CA ASP A 319 -7.54 0.01 15.60
C ASP A 319 -8.76 -0.86 15.31
N SER A 320 -8.57 -2.06 14.71
CA SER A 320 -9.67 -2.94 14.35
C SER A 320 -9.35 -4.41 14.66
N ILE A 321 -10.39 -5.26 14.60
CA ILE A 321 -10.23 -6.70 14.79
C ILE A 321 -10.19 -7.36 13.41
N PRO A 322 -9.14 -8.15 13.07
CA PRO A 322 -9.15 -8.94 11.85
C PRO A 322 -10.23 -10.01 11.93
N VAL A 323 -11.17 -9.99 11.00
CA VAL A 323 -12.24 -10.98 10.91
C VAL A 323 -11.94 -11.94 9.76
N GLU A 324 -11.98 -13.25 10.01
CA GLU A 324 -11.73 -14.24 8.97
C GLU A 324 -12.85 -14.21 7.91
N ILE A 325 -12.45 -14.25 6.64
CA ILE A 325 -13.34 -14.28 5.47
C ILE A 325 -12.97 -15.44 4.55
N ASN A 326 -13.98 -16.00 3.90
CA ASN A 326 -13.77 -17.04 2.88
C ASN A 326 -12.97 -16.47 1.68
N PRO A 327 -11.95 -17.19 1.16
CA PRO A 327 -11.14 -16.73 0.03
C PRO A 327 -11.96 -16.36 -1.22
N VAL A 328 -13.00 -17.12 -1.55
CA VAL A 328 -13.89 -16.85 -2.71
C VAL A 328 -14.59 -15.49 -2.54
N MET A 329 -15.05 -15.21 -1.33
CA MET A 329 -15.73 -13.95 -1.02
C MET A 329 -14.74 -12.78 -0.98
N LEU A 330 -13.52 -13.01 -0.49
CA LEU A 330 -12.44 -12.02 -0.50
C LEU A 330 -12.11 -11.63 -1.96
N LYS A 331 -11.88 -12.62 -2.84
CA LYS A 331 -11.66 -12.38 -4.28
C LYS A 331 -12.82 -11.61 -4.90
N ALA A 332 -14.04 -12.04 -4.64
CA ALA A 332 -15.24 -11.41 -5.21
C ALA A 332 -15.36 -9.94 -4.79
N LEU A 333 -15.12 -9.61 -3.50
CA LEU A 333 -15.08 -8.23 -3.02
C LEU A 333 -13.94 -7.45 -3.68
N GLY A 334 -12.72 -7.98 -3.71
CA GLY A 334 -11.57 -7.33 -4.35
C GLY A 334 -11.86 -6.98 -5.81
N MET A 335 -12.39 -7.92 -6.59
CA MET A 335 -12.71 -7.71 -8.01
C MET A 335 -13.91 -6.78 -8.21
N TYR A 336 -14.91 -6.79 -7.31
CA TYR A 336 -16.01 -5.83 -7.33
C TYR A 336 -15.51 -4.39 -7.16
N TYR A 337 -14.60 -4.14 -6.20
CA TYR A 337 -14.04 -2.81 -5.99
C TYR A 337 -13.02 -2.41 -7.06
N TYR A 338 -12.29 -3.36 -7.62
CA TYR A 338 -11.46 -3.12 -8.81
C TYR A 338 -12.29 -2.65 -10.01
N ALA A 339 -13.43 -3.31 -10.29
CA ALA A 339 -14.33 -2.86 -11.34
C ALA A 339 -14.92 -1.47 -11.05
N LYS A 340 -15.04 -1.10 -9.77
CA LYS A 340 -15.50 0.21 -9.34
C LYS A 340 -14.50 1.32 -9.65
N ASN A 341 -13.18 1.10 -9.52
CA ASN A 341 -12.16 2.05 -9.94
C ASN A 341 -12.38 2.50 -11.38
N LYS A 342 -12.64 1.56 -12.29
CA LYS A 342 -12.91 1.85 -13.71
C LYS A 342 -14.17 2.70 -13.89
N LYS A 343 -15.25 2.40 -13.14
CA LYS A 343 -16.53 3.13 -13.25
C LYS A 343 -16.45 4.55 -12.69
N THR A 344 -15.63 4.77 -11.67
CA THR A 344 -15.50 6.07 -10.99
C THR A 344 -14.31 6.88 -11.50
N ASN A 345 -13.54 6.34 -12.44
CA ASN A 345 -12.27 6.91 -12.92
C ASN A 345 -11.29 7.22 -11.77
N THR A 346 -11.29 6.37 -10.74
CA THR A 346 -10.36 6.48 -9.62
C THR A 346 -9.08 5.73 -9.97
N LYS A 347 -7.93 6.39 -9.84
CA LYS A 347 -6.62 5.79 -10.13
C LYS A 347 -6.43 4.53 -9.26
N LEU A 348 -6.09 3.42 -9.90
CA LEU A 348 -5.76 2.17 -9.24
C LEU A 348 -4.33 2.25 -8.68
N PRO A 349 -4.06 1.82 -7.44
CA PRO A 349 -2.69 1.61 -6.98
C PRO A 349 -2.00 0.56 -7.87
N PHE A 350 -0.82 0.88 -8.40
CA PHE A 350 -0.15 -0.02 -9.35
C PHE A 350 0.31 -1.32 -8.69
N GLU A 351 0.58 -1.32 -7.41
CA GLU A 351 0.92 -2.52 -6.62
C GLU A 351 -0.20 -3.57 -6.67
N PHE A 352 -1.44 -3.14 -6.86
CA PHE A 352 -2.58 -4.05 -7.02
C PHE A 352 -2.44 -4.94 -8.27
N ILE A 353 -1.81 -4.44 -9.33
CA ILE A 353 -1.55 -5.19 -10.56
C ILE A 353 -0.76 -6.47 -10.24
N VAL A 354 0.22 -6.35 -9.36
CA VAL A 354 1.08 -7.45 -8.94
C VAL A 354 0.39 -8.33 -7.90
N TRP A 355 -0.08 -7.73 -6.81
CA TRP A 355 -0.56 -8.48 -5.66
C TRP A 355 -1.92 -9.15 -5.86
N LYS A 356 -2.76 -8.71 -6.80
CA LYS A 356 -3.98 -9.44 -7.17
C LYS A 356 -3.71 -10.87 -7.66
N LYS A 357 -2.49 -11.15 -8.13
CA LYS A 357 -2.06 -12.49 -8.56
C LYS A 357 -2.17 -13.52 -7.45
N LEU A 358 -2.08 -13.12 -6.17
CA LEU A 358 -2.37 -14.01 -5.03
C LEU A 358 -3.80 -14.56 -5.03
N LEU A 359 -4.70 -14.03 -5.86
CA LEU A 359 -6.10 -14.46 -6.00
C LEU A 359 -6.37 -15.32 -7.24
N ASN A 360 -5.38 -15.53 -8.13
CA ASN A 360 -5.60 -16.12 -9.47
C ASN A 360 -6.21 -17.52 -9.43
N ASP A 361 -5.77 -18.39 -8.51
CA ASP A 361 -6.28 -19.77 -8.37
C ASP A 361 -7.53 -19.89 -7.48
N VAL A 362 -7.96 -18.77 -6.86
CA VAL A 362 -9.20 -18.75 -6.07
C VAL A 362 -10.39 -18.80 -7.01
N LYS A 363 -11.35 -19.69 -6.73
CA LYS A 363 -12.58 -19.83 -7.51
C LYS A 363 -13.37 -18.53 -7.54
N ASP A 364 -13.99 -18.24 -8.66
CA ASP A 364 -14.91 -17.12 -8.79
C ASP A 364 -16.23 -17.38 -8.06
N LEU A 365 -16.85 -16.31 -7.57
CA LEU A 365 -18.19 -16.35 -7.00
C LEU A 365 -19.22 -16.42 -8.12
N ASN A 366 -20.14 -17.37 -8.06
CA ASN A 366 -21.14 -17.57 -9.12
C ASN A 366 -22.27 -16.53 -9.09
N ASN A 367 -22.49 -15.88 -7.96
CA ASN A 367 -23.57 -14.92 -7.72
C ASN A 367 -23.01 -13.50 -7.51
N ASP A 368 -23.88 -12.50 -7.64
CA ASP A 368 -23.51 -11.13 -7.29
C ASP A 368 -23.10 -11.02 -5.82
N VAL A 369 -22.04 -10.24 -5.55
CA VAL A 369 -21.50 -10.05 -4.20
C VAL A 369 -22.54 -9.49 -3.24
N SER A 370 -23.33 -8.50 -3.70
CA SER A 370 -24.38 -7.88 -2.90
C SER A 370 -25.49 -8.86 -2.53
N ASP A 371 -25.88 -9.74 -3.46
CA ASP A 371 -26.88 -10.77 -3.20
C ASP A 371 -26.40 -11.78 -2.17
N VAL A 372 -25.13 -12.20 -2.28
CA VAL A 372 -24.53 -13.13 -1.30
C VAL A 372 -24.46 -12.50 0.08
N ILE A 373 -24.05 -11.23 0.18
CA ILE A 373 -24.02 -10.49 1.45
C ILE A 373 -25.44 -10.42 2.02
N ASN A 374 -26.40 -9.93 1.26
CA ASN A 374 -27.79 -9.76 1.71
C ASN A 374 -28.41 -11.08 2.16
N SER A 375 -28.11 -12.20 1.49
CA SER A 375 -28.62 -13.54 1.85
C SER A 375 -28.13 -14.05 3.22
N LYS A 376 -27.08 -13.44 3.78
CA LYS A 376 -26.51 -13.81 5.10
C LYS A 376 -27.00 -12.95 6.25
N LEU A 377 -27.71 -11.87 5.94
CA LEU A 377 -28.09 -10.83 6.89
C LEU A 377 -29.59 -10.87 7.16
N GLU A 378 -29.96 -10.63 8.41
CA GLU A 378 -31.34 -10.60 8.85
C GLU A 378 -31.67 -9.24 9.46
N SER A 379 -32.75 -8.62 9.04
CA SER A 379 -33.26 -7.39 9.65
C SER A 379 -34.12 -7.70 10.88
N ILE A 380 -34.12 -6.78 11.83
CA ILE A 380 -34.94 -6.81 13.05
C ILE A 380 -35.62 -5.46 13.23
N ASN A 381 -36.74 -5.46 13.97
CA ASN A 381 -37.33 -4.20 14.42
C ASN A 381 -36.42 -3.57 15.49
N LEU A 382 -35.93 -2.36 15.23
CA LEU A 382 -35.01 -1.65 16.10
C LEU A 382 -35.75 -0.91 17.21
N THR A 383 -35.17 -0.89 18.40
CA THR A 383 -35.55 0.01 19.49
C THR A 383 -34.52 1.12 19.62
N GLU A 384 -34.91 2.27 20.21
CA GLU A 384 -33.99 3.39 20.48
C GLU A 384 -32.76 2.95 21.27
N THR A 385 -32.95 2.09 22.28
CA THR A 385 -31.83 1.54 23.08
C THR A 385 -30.85 0.72 22.25
N GLN A 386 -31.34 0.00 21.23
CA GLN A 386 -30.45 -0.77 20.34
C GLN A 386 -29.68 0.15 19.43
N ILE A 387 -30.30 1.24 18.94
CA ILE A 387 -29.63 2.23 18.09
C ILE A 387 -28.53 2.95 18.87
N LYS A 388 -28.81 3.39 20.10
CA LYS A 388 -27.81 3.97 21.00
C LYS A 388 -26.66 2.98 21.25
N LYS A 389 -26.97 1.73 21.57
CA LYS A 389 -25.96 0.69 21.85
C LYS A 389 -25.05 0.41 20.66
N ILE A 390 -25.60 0.34 19.44
CA ILE A 390 -24.76 0.12 18.25
C ILE A 390 -23.92 1.37 17.93
N ALA A 391 -24.50 2.57 18.02
CA ALA A 391 -23.78 3.81 17.80
C ALA A 391 -22.62 4.04 18.78
N ASN A 392 -22.71 3.47 20.01
CA ASN A 392 -21.65 3.51 21.02
C ASN A 392 -20.78 2.25 21.04
N SER A 393 -20.98 1.34 20.10
CA SER A 393 -20.14 0.14 20.03
C SER A 393 -18.74 0.47 19.54
N LYS A 394 -17.74 -0.29 19.99
CA LYS A 394 -16.36 -0.22 19.50
C LYS A 394 -16.27 -0.39 17.97
N MET A 395 -17.22 -1.07 17.38
CA MET A 395 -17.35 -1.29 15.94
C MET A 395 -17.59 0.01 15.15
N LEU A 396 -18.18 1.04 15.78
CA LEU A 396 -18.51 2.34 15.16
C LEU A 396 -17.84 3.52 15.89
N GLU A 397 -16.81 3.24 16.70
CA GLU A 397 -16.14 4.26 17.52
C GLU A 397 -15.59 5.40 16.66
N ASN A 398 -15.00 5.07 15.51
CA ASN A 398 -14.39 6.02 14.58
C ASN A 398 -15.36 6.53 13.50
N TRP A 399 -16.66 6.29 13.62
CA TRP A 399 -17.65 6.75 12.65
C TRP A 399 -18.10 8.19 12.94
N LEU A 400 -17.21 9.12 12.75
CA LEU A 400 -17.48 10.54 12.94
C LEU A 400 -17.62 11.23 11.59
N PHE A 401 -18.42 12.29 11.56
CA PHE A 401 -18.46 13.20 10.42
C PHE A 401 -17.49 14.35 10.70
N GLU A 402 -16.23 14.16 10.37
CA GLU A 402 -15.17 15.09 10.73
C GLU A 402 -15.36 16.46 10.09
N TYR A 403 -15.02 17.51 10.85
CA TYR A 403 -15.00 18.87 10.35
C TYR A 403 -13.95 19.02 9.24
N GLY A 404 -14.35 19.70 8.15
CA GLY A 404 -13.52 19.82 6.94
C GLY A 404 -13.68 18.67 5.94
N GLN A 405 -14.27 17.54 6.34
CA GLN A 405 -14.50 16.38 5.48
C GLN A 405 -15.98 16.15 5.14
N ASN A 406 -16.91 16.54 6.04
CA ASN A 406 -18.33 16.41 5.83
C ASN A 406 -19.02 17.78 5.67
N LYS A 407 -19.36 18.14 4.42
CA LYS A 407 -20.00 19.42 4.08
C LYS A 407 -21.26 19.78 4.90
N HIS A 408 -22.01 18.76 5.37
CA HIS A 408 -23.24 18.98 6.13
C HIS A 408 -22.94 19.33 7.58
N VAL A 409 -22.00 18.64 8.21
CA VAL A 409 -21.52 18.95 9.56
C VAL A 409 -20.80 20.30 9.56
N ASP A 410 -19.99 20.59 8.55
CA ASP A 410 -19.32 21.90 8.39
C ASP A 410 -20.32 23.04 8.37
N LYS A 411 -21.45 22.85 7.68
CA LYS A 411 -22.54 23.84 7.61
C LYS A 411 -23.19 24.06 8.98
N ILE A 412 -23.39 22.99 9.75
CA ILE A 412 -23.88 23.06 11.13
C ILE A 412 -22.88 23.84 11.98
N ILE A 413 -21.61 23.42 12.02
CA ILE A 413 -20.56 24.03 12.84
C ILE A 413 -20.39 25.52 12.51
N LYS A 414 -20.28 25.89 11.23
CA LYS A 414 -20.19 27.29 10.80
C LYS A 414 -21.36 28.13 11.29
N LYS A 415 -22.58 27.55 11.33
CA LYS A 415 -23.75 28.25 11.86
C LYS A 415 -23.67 28.42 13.37
N LEU A 416 -23.27 27.36 14.11
CA LEU A 416 -23.10 27.42 15.58
C LEU A 416 -22.07 28.48 15.96
N GLU A 417 -20.92 28.52 15.27
CA GLU A 417 -19.89 29.51 15.52
C GLU A 417 -20.32 30.94 15.17
N LYS A 418 -21.00 31.10 14.02
CA LYS A 418 -21.47 32.44 13.60
C LYS A 418 -22.45 33.04 14.58
N GLU A 419 -23.37 32.24 15.12
CA GLU A 419 -24.44 32.67 15.99
C GLU A 419 -24.10 32.56 17.48
N HIS A 420 -22.90 32.07 17.82
CA HIS A 420 -22.43 31.80 19.20
C HIS A 420 -23.45 31.03 20.02
N MET A 421 -23.87 29.88 19.50
CA MET A 421 -24.96 29.10 20.11
C MET A 421 -24.45 28.23 21.26
N THR A 422 -24.93 28.52 22.47
CA THR A 422 -24.65 27.79 23.70
C THR A 422 -25.85 27.01 24.23
N ASP A 423 -27.08 27.27 23.69
CA ASP A 423 -28.27 26.52 24.08
C ASP A 423 -28.42 25.22 23.29
N ILE A 424 -28.35 24.10 23.99
CA ILE A 424 -28.45 22.74 23.41
C ILE A 424 -29.79 22.50 22.67
N ASN A 425 -30.88 23.18 23.06
CA ASN A 425 -32.16 23.00 22.38
C ASN A 425 -32.13 23.63 20.99
N ASN A 426 -31.54 24.81 20.86
CA ASN A 426 -31.36 25.48 19.57
C ASN A 426 -30.42 24.67 18.67
N ILE A 427 -29.34 24.06 19.23
CA ILE A 427 -28.45 23.17 18.50
C ILE A 427 -29.21 21.94 18.00
N ASN A 428 -30.02 21.31 18.84
CA ASN A 428 -30.87 20.18 18.47
C ASN A 428 -31.81 20.48 17.32
N ASP A 429 -32.42 21.67 17.31
CA ASP A 429 -33.35 22.09 16.24
C ASP A 429 -32.61 22.30 14.90
N ILE A 430 -31.37 22.83 14.96
CA ILE A 430 -30.52 22.95 13.77
C ILE A 430 -30.13 21.56 13.25
N VAL A 431 -29.70 20.67 14.11
CA VAL A 431 -29.31 19.30 13.74
C VAL A 431 -30.48 18.55 13.12
N LYS A 432 -31.67 18.56 13.77
CA LYS A 432 -32.89 17.93 13.23
C LYS A 432 -33.28 18.48 11.86
N LYS A 433 -33.21 19.78 11.71
CA LYS A 433 -33.52 20.43 10.43
C LYS A 433 -32.50 20.01 9.36
N SER A 434 -31.22 20.01 9.68
CA SER A 434 -30.17 19.60 8.74
C SER A 434 -30.30 18.14 8.33
N ILE A 435 -30.67 17.22 9.25
CA ILE A 435 -30.90 15.80 8.90
C ILE A 435 -31.94 15.70 7.79
N THR A 436 -33.06 16.40 7.91
CA THR A 436 -34.15 16.31 6.93
C THR A 436 -33.89 17.08 5.64
N SER A 437 -33.22 18.23 5.71
CA SER A 437 -33.03 19.13 4.54
C SER A 437 -31.70 18.85 3.80
N ASP A 438 -30.69 18.34 4.47
CA ASP A 438 -29.34 18.19 3.91
C ASP A 438 -28.93 16.72 3.81
N PHE A 439 -28.84 16.01 4.94
CA PHE A 439 -28.33 14.62 4.95
C PHE A 439 -29.23 13.62 4.20
N LEU A 440 -30.54 13.62 4.47
CA LEU A 440 -31.45 12.67 3.84
C LEU A 440 -31.73 12.98 2.36
N THR A 441 -31.51 14.20 1.92
CA THR A 441 -31.69 14.62 0.52
C THR A 441 -30.44 14.38 -0.31
N ASP A 442 -29.27 14.26 0.32
CA ASP A 442 -27.99 13.96 -0.36
C ASP A 442 -27.93 12.45 -0.71
N LYS A 443 -28.06 12.17 -2.01
CA LYS A 443 -28.04 10.79 -2.53
C LYS A 443 -26.70 10.11 -2.31
N ASP A 444 -25.61 10.85 -2.48
CA ASP A 444 -24.25 10.29 -2.35
C ASP A 444 -23.97 9.94 -0.89
N PHE A 445 -24.31 10.83 0.04
CA PHE A 445 -24.21 10.55 1.47
C PHE A 445 -25.05 9.31 1.88
N ASN A 446 -26.29 9.21 1.41
CA ASN A 446 -27.15 8.09 1.75
C ASN A 446 -26.64 6.76 1.15
N LEU A 447 -26.10 6.79 -0.07
CA LEU A 447 -25.50 5.62 -0.71
C LEU A 447 -24.26 5.18 0.07
N GLU A 448 -23.42 6.13 0.44
CA GLU A 448 -22.21 5.87 1.22
C GLU A 448 -22.52 5.29 2.59
N LEU A 449 -23.41 5.93 3.36
CA LEU A 449 -23.82 5.46 4.69
C LEU A 449 -24.44 4.06 4.62
N THR A 450 -25.32 3.81 3.65
CA THR A 450 -25.95 2.51 3.47
C THR A 450 -24.92 1.44 3.10
N SER A 451 -23.98 1.74 2.20
CA SER A 451 -22.90 0.83 1.84
C SER A 451 -21.99 0.53 3.03
N ARG A 452 -21.68 1.54 3.85
CA ARG A 452 -20.90 1.41 5.08
C ARG A 452 -21.60 0.51 6.10
N LEU A 453 -22.89 0.75 6.34
CA LEU A 453 -23.71 -0.10 7.24
C LEU A 453 -23.80 -1.55 6.75
N LEU A 454 -23.92 -1.76 5.44
CA LEU A 454 -24.01 -3.10 4.84
C LEU A 454 -22.71 -3.90 5.05
N ILE A 455 -21.55 -3.30 4.74
CA ILE A 455 -20.25 -3.94 4.99
C ILE A 455 -20.06 -4.20 6.49
N GLN A 456 -20.41 -3.23 7.33
CA GLN A 456 -20.33 -3.37 8.78
C GLN A 456 -21.18 -4.54 9.29
N ALA A 457 -22.42 -4.65 8.80
CA ALA A 457 -23.31 -5.75 9.13
C ALA A 457 -22.73 -7.11 8.70
N TYR A 458 -22.15 -7.17 7.50
CA TYR A 458 -21.55 -8.38 6.97
C TYR A 458 -20.31 -8.81 7.80
N VAL A 459 -19.42 -7.88 8.10
CA VAL A 459 -18.23 -8.16 8.93
C VAL A 459 -18.64 -8.58 10.35
N ALA A 460 -19.64 -7.93 10.94
CA ALA A 460 -20.20 -8.32 12.22
C ALA A 460 -20.82 -9.74 12.19
N HIS A 461 -21.48 -10.12 11.08
CA HIS A 461 -21.97 -11.47 10.87
C HIS A 461 -20.83 -12.50 10.86
N LEU A 462 -19.76 -12.24 10.10
CA LEU A 462 -18.57 -13.10 10.05
C LEU A 462 -17.88 -13.21 11.43
N ALA A 463 -17.86 -12.13 12.19
CA ALA A 463 -17.35 -12.07 13.57
C ALA A 463 -18.28 -12.72 14.59
N LYS A 464 -19.42 -13.29 14.19
CA LYS A 464 -20.46 -13.89 15.06
C LYS A 464 -21.09 -12.89 16.04
N LEU A 465 -21.06 -11.61 15.72
CA LEU A 465 -21.73 -10.54 16.46
C LEU A 465 -23.17 -10.36 15.94
N THR A 466 -23.99 -11.41 16.03
CA THR A 466 -25.31 -11.54 15.38
C THR A 466 -26.20 -10.32 15.65
N ARG A 467 -26.30 -9.86 16.91
CA ARG A 467 -27.14 -8.72 17.26
C ARG A 467 -26.67 -7.42 16.62
N SER A 468 -25.36 -7.15 16.63
CA SER A 468 -24.77 -5.98 15.99
C SER A 468 -24.93 -6.02 14.47
N SER A 469 -24.77 -7.21 13.87
CA SER A 469 -25.01 -7.46 12.46
C SER A 469 -26.44 -7.10 12.06
N SER A 470 -27.45 -7.67 12.76
CA SER A 470 -28.86 -7.39 12.46
C SER A 470 -29.22 -5.93 12.70
N CYS A 471 -28.67 -5.28 13.75
CA CYS A 471 -28.90 -3.86 14.00
C CYS A 471 -28.34 -2.99 12.86
N ALA A 472 -27.09 -3.20 12.44
CA ALA A 472 -26.47 -2.45 11.35
C ALA A 472 -27.22 -2.65 10.03
N TYR A 473 -27.62 -3.90 9.73
CA TYR A 473 -28.38 -4.21 8.52
C TYR A 473 -29.76 -3.54 8.51
N SER A 474 -30.48 -3.54 9.63
CA SER A 474 -31.80 -2.87 9.74
C SER A 474 -31.69 -1.37 9.51
N LEU A 475 -30.62 -0.71 9.94
CA LEU A 475 -30.35 0.71 9.68
C LEU A 475 -30.16 1.05 8.19
N CYS A 476 -29.90 0.05 7.33
CA CYS A 476 -29.84 0.29 5.89
C CYS A 476 -31.22 0.71 5.30
N PHE A 477 -32.32 0.25 5.89
CA PHE A 477 -33.67 0.34 5.31
C PHE A 477 -34.64 1.26 6.09
N GLU A 478 -34.55 1.28 7.43
CA GLU A 478 -35.55 1.94 8.29
C GLU A 478 -35.28 3.43 8.49
N THR A 479 -36.06 4.28 7.82
CA THR A 479 -35.88 5.73 7.81
C THR A 479 -35.94 6.39 9.20
N PRO A 480 -36.91 6.13 10.11
CA PRO A 480 -36.96 6.78 11.42
C PRO A 480 -35.73 6.44 12.28
N HIS A 481 -35.33 5.18 12.28
CA HIS A 481 -34.20 4.70 13.05
C HIS A 481 -32.85 5.16 12.48
N LYS A 482 -32.75 5.25 11.16
CA LYS A 482 -31.58 5.83 10.45
C LYS A 482 -31.41 7.30 10.81
N ASN A 483 -32.50 8.08 10.89
CA ASN A 483 -32.45 9.48 11.32
C ASN A 483 -31.91 9.63 12.75
N MET A 484 -32.39 8.80 13.67
CA MET A 484 -31.87 8.76 15.04
C MET A 484 -30.37 8.40 15.07
N PHE A 485 -29.96 7.42 14.29
CA PHE A 485 -28.55 7.04 14.16
C PHE A 485 -27.69 8.20 13.63
N ILE A 486 -28.11 8.86 12.55
CA ILE A 486 -27.42 10.03 11.99
C ILE A 486 -27.33 11.14 13.05
N ASN A 487 -28.42 11.41 13.79
CA ASN A 487 -28.41 12.40 14.85
C ASN A 487 -27.33 12.11 15.91
N ILE A 488 -27.23 10.85 16.37
CA ILE A 488 -26.19 10.45 17.34
C ILE A 488 -24.79 10.65 16.76
N MET A 489 -24.56 10.30 15.48
CA MET A 489 -23.26 10.50 14.83
C MET A 489 -22.91 11.99 14.73
N ILE A 490 -23.88 12.87 14.39
CA ILE A 490 -23.66 14.32 14.38
C ILE A 490 -23.33 14.83 15.79
N ASP A 491 -24.09 14.42 16.81
CA ASP A 491 -23.84 14.83 18.20
C ASP A 491 -22.42 14.45 18.65
N LYS A 492 -21.96 13.24 18.33
CA LYS A 492 -20.59 12.80 18.59
C LYS A 492 -19.56 13.62 17.82
N SER A 493 -19.83 13.94 16.58
CA SER A 493 -18.93 14.73 15.75
C SER A 493 -18.79 16.17 16.28
N LEU A 494 -19.90 16.77 16.74
CA LEU A 494 -19.89 18.06 17.42
C LEU A 494 -19.12 18.00 18.75
N TYR A 495 -19.31 16.92 19.52
CA TYR A 495 -18.54 16.69 20.76
C TYR A 495 -17.03 16.69 20.50
N CYS A 496 -16.57 15.90 19.53
CA CYS A 496 -15.16 15.86 19.16
C CYS A 496 -14.65 17.22 18.68
N TYR A 497 -15.42 17.91 17.85
CA TYR A 497 -15.06 19.26 17.39
C TYR A 497 -14.88 20.24 18.57
N PHE A 498 -15.75 20.20 19.58
CA PHE A 498 -15.62 21.06 20.77
C PHE A 498 -14.43 20.63 21.64
N ALA A 499 -14.16 19.32 21.75
CA ALA A 499 -12.99 18.83 22.47
C ALA A 499 -11.67 19.32 21.84
N ASP A 500 -11.57 19.26 20.51
CA ASP A 500 -10.42 19.78 19.77
C ASP A 500 -10.22 21.28 19.99
N LYS A 501 -11.32 22.06 20.01
CA LYS A 501 -11.26 23.50 20.32
C LYS A 501 -10.75 23.80 21.74
N ILE A 502 -11.10 22.98 22.73
CA ILE A 502 -10.56 23.11 24.09
C ILE A 502 -9.05 22.81 24.08
N ALA A 503 -8.64 21.73 23.43
CA ALA A 503 -7.24 21.34 23.32
C ALA A 503 -6.39 22.43 22.65
N ASP A 504 -6.92 23.05 21.58
CA ASP A 504 -6.29 24.19 20.90
C ASP A 504 -6.13 25.40 21.82
N GLN A 505 -7.16 25.74 22.63
CA GLN A 505 -7.08 26.82 23.60
C GLN A 505 -6.00 26.54 24.66
N GLU A 506 -5.96 25.34 25.22
CA GLU A 506 -4.96 24.92 26.22
C GLU A 506 -3.53 24.91 25.68
N SER A 507 -3.34 24.58 24.40
CA SER A 507 -2.03 24.57 23.76
C SER A 507 -1.53 26.01 23.48
N GLN A 508 -2.44 26.94 23.17
CA GLN A 508 -2.12 28.36 22.98
C GLN A 508 -1.74 29.05 24.28
N ASP A 509 -2.36 28.68 25.41
CA ASP A 509 -2.01 29.22 26.73
C ASP A 509 -0.62 28.76 27.21
N LYS A 510 -0.11 27.64 26.71
CA LYS A 510 1.24 27.13 27.01
C LYS A 510 2.35 27.76 26.16
N ASN A 511 2.03 28.27 24.97
CA ASN A 511 2.98 28.86 24.02
C ASN A 511 2.88 30.40 23.97
N VAL A 512 3.38 31.09 25.00
CA VAL A 512 3.34 32.56 25.13
C VAL A 512 4.29 33.31 24.15
N PHE A 513 4.98 32.60 23.22
CA PHE A 513 6.07 33.21 22.43
C PHE A 513 5.81 33.45 20.93
N ASP A 514 4.71 33.02 20.35
CA ASP A 514 4.42 33.33 18.93
C ASP A 514 3.08 34.04 18.76
N LYS A 515 3.16 35.39 18.70
CA LYS A 515 2.05 36.27 18.33
C LYS A 515 2.02 36.41 16.81
N GLN A 516 1.32 35.54 16.10
CA GLN A 516 0.69 35.88 14.81
C GLN A 516 -0.35 34.80 14.45
N ASP A 517 -1.59 35.26 14.16
CA ASP A 517 -2.79 34.53 13.78
C ASP A 517 -3.55 33.80 14.91
N LYS A 518 -4.10 34.59 15.84
CA LYS A 518 -5.16 34.13 16.74
C LYS A 518 -6.46 33.93 15.96
N ILE A 519 -6.79 32.67 15.64
CA ILE A 519 -8.19 32.29 15.40
C ILE A 519 -8.85 32.28 16.78
N SER A 520 -9.38 33.42 17.24
CA SER A 520 -10.09 33.49 18.50
C SER A 520 -11.38 32.68 18.38
N SER A 521 -11.42 31.53 19.05
CA SER A 521 -12.70 30.84 19.28
C SER A 521 -13.65 31.82 20.01
N LYS A 522 -14.88 31.92 19.51
CA LYS A 522 -15.91 32.75 20.16
C LYS A 522 -16.41 32.13 21.48
N TYR A 523 -16.16 30.84 21.69
CA TYR A 523 -16.60 30.10 22.86
C TYR A 523 -15.55 30.16 23.97
N THR A 524 -16.01 30.28 25.22
CA THR A 524 -15.18 30.04 26.40
C THR A 524 -15.02 28.55 26.64
N LYS A 525 -13.97 28.15 27.36
CA LYS A 525 -13.74 26.75 27.74
C LYS A 525 -14.94 26.17 28.51
N GLU A 526 -15.51 26.93 29.45
CA GLU A 526 -16.67 26.52 30.28
C GLU A 526 -17.92 26.29 29.42
N GLU A 527 -18.16 27.14 28.41
CA GLU A 527 -19.27 26.96 27.45
C GLU A 527 -19.10 25.68 26.62
N LEU A 528 -17.86 25.37 26.17
CA LEU A 528 -17.54 24.16 25.42
C LEU A 528 -17.71 22.90 26.30
N GLU A 529 -17.22 22.90 27.52
CA GLU A 529 -17.36 21.80 28.48
C GLU A 529 -18.84 21.53 28.82
N ASP A 530 -19.66 22.57 29.02
CA ASP A 530 -21.09 22.45 29.24
C ASP A 530 -21.83 21.87 28.03
N LEU A 531 -21.50 22.34 26.82
CA LEU A 531 -22.05 21.77 25.58
C LEU A 531 -21.68 20.31 25.39
N MET A 532 -20.42 19.95 25.63
CA MET A 532 -19.95 18.57 25.54
C MET A 532 -20.70 17.65 26.53
N SER A 533 -20.84 18.07 27.77
CA SER A 533 -21.58 17.32 28.78
C SER A 533 -23.06 17.09 28.38
N LYS A 534 -23.72 18.11 27.85
CA LYS A 534 -25.09 18.03 27.36
C LYS A 534 -25.24 17.16 26.12
N LEU A 535 -24.27 17.18 25.20
CA LEU A 535 -24.24 16.30 24.04
C LEU A 535 -24.05 14.84 24.48
N GLU A 536 -23.09 14.58 25.35
CA GLU A 536 -22.79 13.22 25.85
C GLU A 536 -24.02 12.59 26.54
N ALA A 537 -24.77 13.34 27.33
CA ALA A 537 -25.99 12.86 27.97
C ALA A 537 -27.08 12.39 27.00
N LYS A 538 -27.02 12.75 25.72
CA LYS A 538 -28.03 12.36 24.71
C LYS A 538 -27.85 10.94 24.20
N TRP A 539 -26.62 10.43 24.11
CA TRP A 539 -26.38 9.09 23.57
C TRP A 539 -25.98 8.04 24.63
N ASN A 540 -25.62 8.45 25.85
CA ASN A 540 -25.52 7.55 27.00
C ASN A 540 -26.89 7.25 27.54
#